data_aa2673d0b46e2ee509f3df32e23dc71d
#
_entry.id   aa2673d0b46e2ee509f3df32e23dc71d
#
_cell.length_a   1.000
_cell.length_b   1.000
_cell.length_c   1.000
_cell.angle_alpha   90.00
_cell.angle_beta   90.00
_cell.angle_gamma   90.00
#
_symmetry.space_group_name_H-M   'P 1'
#
loop_
_entity.id
_entity.type
_entity.pdbx_description
1 polymer ?
#
loop_
_entity_poly.entity_id
_entity_poly.type
_entity_poly.pdbx_seq_one_letter_code
_entity_poly.pdbx_strand_id
1 'polypeptide(L)'
;PHLMLRGKAIKNSKNKISFRDKILTSTDRLGQIFSRTIVSSIVNIFNKAKLFRKILRKLFGIHENAKLPNFVSRTAKQLNLSNYISGSKYKIAIFTTCYHNYNEPSVINDFYDILKHNNITVDIIKDDNCCGMPKLELGDIKLVEKMMNKNLPAFKKYVDEGYLIVAPIPSCVLMYKQELPLLFPENNLLSQVSKAFRDPFEFLNTLNSEGLLNTDFNIELGDVSYQVACHQRVQNIGMLTKKILELVPGTTVNAIERCSGHD
;
A
#
# COMPACT_ATOMS: atom_id res chain seq x y z
N PRO A 1 -1.95 -13.98 14.25
CA PRO A 1 -0.94 -13.61 13.25
C PRO A 1 0.46 -13.51 13.86
N HIS A 2 0.65 -12.72 14.95
CA HIS A 2 1.98 -12.44 15.54
C HIS A 2 2.72 -13.70 16.00
N LEU A 3 2.05 -14.71 16.53
CA LEU A 3 2.68 -15.98 16.91
C LEU A 3 3.32 -16.67 15.71
N MET A 4 2.62 -16.70 14.57
CA MET A 4 3.12 -17.30 13.32
C MET A 4 4.30 -16.47 12.76
N LEU A 5 4.23 -15.15 12.81
CA LEU A 5 5.34 -14.28 12.39
C LEU A 5 6.59 -14.51 13.26
N ARG A 6 6.43 -14.63 14.58
CA ARG A 6 7.54 -15.00 15.48
C ARG A 6 8.11 -16.38 15.16
N GLY A 7 7.26 -17.38 14.91
CA GLY A 7 7.70 -18.73 14.51
C GLY A 7 8.50 -18.70 13.19
N LYS A 8 8.03 -17.97 12.19
CA LYS A 8 8.75 -17.76 10.91
C LYS A 8 10.09 -17.04 11.13
N ALA A 9 10.12 -15.98 11.96
CA ALA A 9 11.34 -15.25 12.27
C ALA A 9 12.39 -16.15 12.97
N ILE A 10 11.99 -16.96 13.96
CA ILE A 10 12.87 -17.92 14.62
C ILE A 10 13.38 -18.99 13.63
N LYS A 11 12.51 -19.53 12.78
CA LYS A 11 12.91 -20.48 11.74
C LYS A 11 13.95 -19.89 10.80
N ASN A 12 13.75 -18.65 10.35
CA ASN A 12 14.60 -18.00 9.38
C ASN A 12 15.90 -17.41 10.00
N SER A 13 15.92 -17.17 11.31
CA SER A 13 17.18 -16.84 12.01
C SER A 13 18.14 -18.03 12.07
N LYS A 14 17.61 -19.26 12.07
CA LYS A 14 18.39 -20.52 12.12
C LYS A 14 18.71 -21.08 10.73
N ASN A 15 17.88 -20.82 9.74
CA ASN A 15 17.99 -21.36 8.38
C ASN A 15 18.14 -20.25 7.35
N LYS A 16 18.85 -20.53 6.25
CA LYS A 16 18.94 -19.59 5.12
C LYS A 16 17.59 -19.54 4.39
N ILE A 17 17.06 -18.32 4.20
CA ILE A 17 15.90 -18.07 3.34
C ILE A 17 16.21 -18.52 1.91
N SER A 18 15.29 -19.26 1.29
CA SER A 18 15.47 -19.78 -0.06
C SER A 18 15.63 -18.64 -1.08
N PHE A 19 16.34 -18.92 -2.17
CA PHE A 19 16.49 -17.96 -3.28
C PHE A 19 15.13 -17.59 -3.90
N ARG A 20 14.26 -18.57 -4.05
CA ARG A 20 12.87 -18.41 -4.49
C ARG A 20 12.14 -17.37 -3.64
N ASP A 21 12.12 -17.56 -2.32
CA ASP A 21 11.38 -16.70 -1.40
C ASP A 21 11.96 -15.27 -1.36
N LYS A 22 13.29 -15.15 -1.49
CA LYS A 22 13.94 -13.85 -1.61
C LYS A 22 13.48 -13.09 -2.87
N ILE A 23 13.35 -13.77 -4.01
CA ILE A 23 12.87 -13.16 -5.25
C ILE A 23 11.41 -12.77 -5.12
N LEU A 24 10.53 -13.71 -4.74
CA LEU A 24 9.08 -13.48 -4.67
C LEU A 24 8.69 -12.35 -3.71
N THR A 25 9.47 -12.16 -2.66
CA THR A 25 9.23 -11.06 -1.69
C THR A 25 9.98 -9.76 -2.01
N SER A 26 10.72 -9.70 -3.13
CA SER A 26 11.44 -8.47 -3.56
C SER A 26 10.62 -7.66 -4.55
N THR A 27 9.40 -7.31 -4.17
CA THR A 27 8.42 -6.61 -4.99
C THR A 27 8.89 -5.25 -5.50
N ASP A 28 9.64 -4.52 -4.69
CA ASP A 28 10.26 -3.24 -5.04
C ASP A 28 11.32 -3.38 -6.15
N ARG A 29 12.24 -4.35 -6.01
CA ARG A 29 13.29 -4.58 -7.01
C ARG A 29 12.73 -5.10 -8.32
N LEU A 30 11.80 -6.05 -8.25
CA LEU A 30 11.12 -6.54 -9.44
C LEU A 30 10.36 -5.42 -10.14
N GLY A 31 9.66 -4.58 -9.38
CA GLY A 31 8.97 -3.41 -9.89
C GLY A 31 9.92 -2.45 -10.61
N GLN A 32 11.05 -2.08 -9.99
CA GLN A 32 12.07 -1.20 -10.60
C GLN A 32 12.64 -1.74 -11.91
N ILE A 33 12.85 -3.06 -12.00
CA ILE A 33 13.41 -3.69 -13.19
C ILE A 33 12.34 -3.80 -14.28
N PHE A 34 11.13 -4.28 -13.91
CA PHE A 34 10.10 -4.63 -14.87
C PHE A 34 9.24 -3.45 -15.32
N SER A 35 9.27 -2.32 -14.61
CA SER A 35 8.56 -1.08 -15.03
C SER A 35 9.39 -0.16 -15.95
N ARG A 36 10.48 -0.65 -16.53
CA ARG A 36 11.18 0.08 -17.60
C ARG A 36 10.42 -0.07 -18.90
N THR A 37 10.35 1.00 -19.71
CA THR A 37 9.46 1.14 -20.87
C THR A 37 9.38 -0.10 -21.78
N ILE A 38 10.50 -0.61 -22.24
CA ILE A 38 10.55 -1.79 -23.14
C ILE A 38 10.34 -3.08 -22.34
N VAL A 39 10.94 -3.16 -21.13
CA VAL A 39 10.91 -4.36 -20.30
C VAL A 39 9.49 -4.69 -19.85
N SER A 40 8.69 -3.68 -19.48
CA SER A 40 7.31 -3.87 -19.02
C SER A 40 6.45 -4.56 -20.11
N SER A 41 6.55 -4.11 -21.34
CA SER A 41 5.83 -4.73 -22.47
C SER A 41 6.24 -6.19 -22.69
N ILE A 42 7.54 -6.46 -22.67
CA ILE A 42 8.09 -7.82 -22.82
C ILE A 42 7.59 -8.73 -21.69
N VAL A 43 7.77 -8.31 -20.43
CA VAL A 43 7.35 -9.10 -19.26
C VAL A 43 5.85 -9.36 -19.27
N ASN A 44 5.03 -8.36 -19.61
CA ASN A 44 3.58 -8.51 -19.68
C ASN A 44 3.13 -9.50 -20.79
N ILE A 45 3.85 -9.56 -21.92
CA ILE A 45 3.61 -10.56 -22.98
C ILE A 45 4.00 -11.95 -22.45
N PHE A 46 5.20 -12.10 -21.87
CA PHE A 46 5.67 -13.36 -21.32
C PHE A 46 4.76 -13.90 -20.21
N ASN A 47 4.24 -13.02 -19.33
CA ASN A 47 3.32 -13.39 -18.26
C ASN A 47 2.00 -14.05 -18.78
N LYS A 48 1.64 -13.83 -20.04
CA LYS A 48 0.48 -14.44 -20.71
C LYS A 48 0.85 -15.72 -21.49
N ALA A 49 2.14 -15.93 -21.79
CA ALA A 49 2.60 -17.05 -22.60
C ALA A 49 2.59 -18.37 -21.81
N LYS A 50 1.85 -19.39 -22.29
CA LYS A 50 1.68 -20.70 -21.65
C LYS A 50 3.02 -21.38 -21.30
N LEU A 51 3.99 -21.32 -22.22
CA LEU A 51 5.31 -21.91 -21.99
C LEU A 51 6.03 -21.24 -20.82
N PHE A 52 6.04 -19.92 -20.77
CA PHE A 52 6.65 -19.16 -19.69
C PHE A 52 5.96 -19.43 -18.34
N ARG A 53 4.64 -19.57 -18.34
CA ARG A 53 3.87 -19.95 -17.15
C ARG A 53 4.28 -21.31 -16.59
N LYS A 54 4.53 -22.30 -17.45
CA LYS A 54 5.08 -23.61 -17.04
C LYS A 54 6.47 -23.49 -16.43
N ILE A 55 7.33 -22.63 -16.99
CA ILE A 55 8.66 -22.35 -16.42
C ILE A 55 8.55 -21.71 -15.04
N LEU A 56 7.69 -20.69 -14.86
CA LEU A 56 7.45 -20.06 -13.57
C LEU A 56 6.91 -21.06 -12.52
N ARG A 57 6.04 -21.97 -12.93
CA ARG A 57 5.57 -23.06 -12.07
C ARG A 57 6.71 -23.96 -11.60
N LYS A 58 7.59 -24.36 -12.52
CA LYS A 58 8.72 -25.25 -12.21
C LYS A 58 9.77 -24.58 -11.32
N LEU A 59 10.11 -23.31 -11.57
CA LEU A 59 11.18 -22.60 -10.86
C LEU A 59 10.69 -21.95 -9.55
N PHE A 60 9.50 -21.39 -9.56
CA PHE A 60 8.98 -20.58 -8.44
C PHE A 60 7.73 -21.14 -7.80
N GLY A 61 7.19 -22.27 -8.30
CA GLY A 61 5.96 -22.85 -7.78
C GLY A 61 4.71 -22.00 -8.01
N ILE A 62 4.77 -21.01 -8.93
CA ILE A 62 3.63 -20.17 -9.27
C ILE A 62 2.71 -20.95 -10.18
N HIS A 63 1.46 -21.16 -9.77
CA HIS A 63 0.49 -21.89 -10.58
C HIS A 63 0.31 -21.25 -11.95
N GLU A 64 0.21 -22.03 -13.01
CA GLU A 64 0.11 -21.52 -14.39
C GLU A 64 -1.14 -20.68 -14.68
N ASN A 65 -2.23 -20.88 -13.92
CA ASN A 65 -3.46 -20.08 -14.00
C ASN A 65 -3.51 -18.91 -13.01
N ALA A 66 -2.48 -18.70 -12.16
CA ALA A 66 -2.47 -17.57 -11.25
C ALA A 66 -2.43 -16.25 -12.04
N LYS A 67 -3.27 -15.29 -11.72
CA LYS A 67 -3.20 -13.96 -12.31
C LYS A 67 -1.94 -13.25 -11.80
N LEU A 68 -1.07 -12.85 -12.70
CA LEU A 68 0.08 -12.01 -12.37
C LEU A 68 -0.25 -10.56 -12.70
N PRO A 69 0.16 -9.60 -11.86
CA PRO A 69 -0.03 -8.19 -12.14
C PRO A 69 0.78 -7.76 -13.37
N ASN A 70 0.24 -6.82 -14.14
CA ASN A 70 0.98 -6.18 -15.21
C ASN A 70 1.93 -5.13 -14.61
N PHE A 71 3.07 -4.93 -15.25
CA PHE A 71 3.99 -3.84 -14.93
C PHE A 71 3.74 -2.67 -15.87
N VAL A 72 3.77 -1.45 -15.32
CA VAL A 72 3.56 -0.22 -16.10
C VAL A 72 4.88 0.37 -16.56
N SER A 73 4.88 1.05 -17.70
CA SER A 73 6.05 1.77 -18.21
C SER A 73 6.24 3.15 -17.57
N ARG A 74 5.15 3.73 -17.07
CA ARG A 74 5.14 5.02 -16.34
C ARG A 74 4.62 4.80 -14.93
N THR A 75 5.50 4.93 -13.95
CA THR A 75 5.19 4.67 -12.54
C THR A 75 4.42 5.83 -11.91
N ALA A 76 3.75 5.59 -10.77
CA ALA A 76 3.03 6.64 -10.05
C ALA A 76 3.94 7.82 -9.68
N LYS A 77 5.17 7.56 -9.25
CA LYS A 77 6.16 8.60 -8.93
C LYS A 77 6.54 9.48 -10.14
N GLN A 78 6.39 8.98 -11.35
CA GLN A 78 6.64 9.72 -12.60
C GLN A 78 5.44 10.55 -13.07
N LEU A 79 4.27 10.41 -12.43
CA LEU A 79 3.10 11.23 -12.76
C LEU A 79 3.27 12.69 -12.30
N ASN A 80 4.23 12.95 -11.41
CA ASN A 80 4.52 14.30 -10.86
C ASN A 80 3.28 14.98 -10.27
N LEU A 81 2.45 14.19 -9.57
CA LEU A 81 1.25 14.68 -8.92
C LEU A 81 1.65 15.44 -7.65
N SER A 82 1.47 16.73 -7.66
CA SER A 82 1.60 17.58 -6.49
C SER A 82 0.77 18.84 -6.67
N ASN A 83 0.22 19.36 -5.59
CA ASN A 83 -0.43 20.67 -5.56
C ASN A 83 -0.22 21.30 -4.19
N TYR A 84 -0.12 22.61 -4.19
CA TYR A 84 -0.11 23.41 -2.97
C TYR A 84 -1.34 24.30 -2.93
N ILE A 85 -2.11 24.23 -1.86
CA ILE A 85 -3.31 25.04 -1.64
C ILE A 85 -3.08 25.88 -0.39
N SER A 86 -3.04 27.20 -0.59
CA SER A 86 -2.90 28.16 0.51
C SER A 86 -4.12 28.07 1.44
N GLY A 87 -3.87 27.98 2.75
CA GLY A 87 -4.93 27.84 3.74
C GLY A 87 -5.54 26.44 3.86
N SER A 88 -5.02 25.45 3.14
CA SER A 88 -5.42 24.05 3.33
C SER A 88 -5.21 23.62 4.78
N LYS A 89 -6.27 23.11 5.42
CA LYS A 89 -6.20 22.61 6.80
C LYS A 89 -5.29 21.39 6.93
N TYR A 90 -5.23 20.57 5.89
CA TYR A 90 -4.45 19.33 5.85
C TYR A 90 -3.45 19.34 4.70
N LYS A 91 -2.31 18.72 4.95
CA LYS A 91 -1.30 18.41 3.95
C LYS A 91 -1.10 16.89 3.92
N ILE A 92 -1.17 16.27 2.75
CA ILE A 92 -1.04 14.82 2.57
C ILE A 92 0.18 14.51 1.71
N ALA A 93 1.08 13.70 2.24
CA ALA A 93 2.15 13.06 1.49
C ALA A 93 1.70 11.63 1.14
N ILE A 94 1.54 11.33 -0.15
CA ILE A 94 1.12 10.00 -0.59
C ILE A 94 2.34 9.08 -0.67
N PHE A 95 2.32 8.03 0.14
CA PHE A 95 3.22 6.88 0.01
C PHE A 95 2.66 5.93 -1.04
N THR A 96 3.22 5.96 -2.26
CA THR A 96 2.68 5.24 -3.42
C THR A 96 2.68 3.73 -3.27
N THR A 97 3.49 3.19 -2.37
CA THR A 97 3.74 1.76 -2.18
C THR A 97 4.39 1.09 -3.41
N CYS A 98 4.89 -0.14 -3.28
CA CYS A 98 5.49 -0.83 -4.43
C CYS A 98 4.43 -1.23 -5.47
N TYR A 99 3.24 -1.68 -5.03
CA TYR A 99 2.21 -2.18 -5.95
C TYR A 99 1.62 -1.05 -6.81
N HIS A 100 1.12 0.01 -6.19
CA HIS A 100 0.53 1.11 -6.95
C HIS A 100 1.57 1.90 -7.76
N ASN A 101 2.83 1.93 -7.30
CA ASN A 101 3.87 2.58 -8.09
C ASN A 101 4.18 1.82 -9.40
N TYR A 102 4.25 0.48 -9.35
CA TYR A 102 4.75 -0.31 -10.48
C TYR A 102 3.70 -1.07 -11.26
N ASN A 103 2.50 -1.26 -10.69
CA ASN A 103 1.46 -2.09 -11.29
C ASN A 103 0.15 -1.33 -11.53
N GLU A 104 -0.24 -0.41 -10.64
CA GLU A 104 -1.57 0.24 -10.68
C GLU A 104 -1.52 1.72 -10.30
N PRO A 105 -0.79 2.56 -11.06
CA PRO A 105 -0.62 3.98 -10.75
C PRO A 105 -1.93 4.80 -10.85
N SER A 106 -2.96 4.30 -11.54
CA SER A 106 -4.27 4.94 -11.62
C SER A 106 -4.88 5.18 -10.25
N VAL A 107 -4.74 4.23 -9.32
CA VAL A 107 -5.26 4.40 -7.94
C VAL A 107 -4.64 5.60 -7.23
N ILE A 108 -3.35 5.86 -7.48
CA ILE A 108 -2.68 7.06 -6.92
C ILE A 108 -3.23 8.33 -7.55
N ASN A 109 -3.44 8.32 -8.88
CA ASN A 109 -4.03 9.45 -9.58
C ASN A 109 -5.45 9.74 -9.08
N ASP A 110 -6.30 8.72 -9.00
CA ASP A 110 -7.68 8.86 -8.55
C ASP A 110 -7.75 9.41 -7.12
N PHE A 111 -6.89 8.89 -6.23
CA PHE A 111 -6.81 9.40 -4.85
C PHE A 111 -6.29 10.84 -4.79
N TYR A 112 -5.31 11.18 -5.61
CA TYR A 112 -4.83 12.56 -5.75
C TYR A 112 -5.95 13.50 -6.20
N ASP A 113 -6.75 13.10 -7.19
CA ASP A 113 -7.86 13.91 -7.70
C ASP A 113 -8.96 14.10 -6.62
N ILE A 114 -9.27 13.07 -5.83
CA ILE A 114 -10.17 13.18 -4.68
C ILE A 114 -9.64 14.21 -3.68
N LEU A 115 -8.38 14.13 -3.29
CA LEU A 115 -7.77 15.06 -2.33
C LEU A 115 -7.75 16.49 -2.86
N LYS A 116 -7.39 16.68 -4.12
CA LYS A 116 -7.39 17.97 -4.80
C LYS A 116 -8.80 18.58 -4.86
N HIS A 117 -9.81 17.77 -5.17
CA HIS A 117 -11.22 18.20 -5.19
C HIS A 117 -11.70 18.67 -3.82
N ASN A 118 -11.14 18.12 -2.74
CA ASN A 118 -11.43 18.52 -1.37
C ASN A 118 -10.50 19.62 -0.82
N ASN A 119 -9.81 20.36 -1.68
CA ASN A 119 -8.91 21.46 -1.31
C ASN A 119 -7.79 21.04 -0.33
N ILE A 120 -7.25 19.83 -0.48
CA ILE A 120 -6.14 19.33 0.31
C ILE A 120 -4.82 19.56 -0.42
N THR A 121 -3.81 20.06 0.30
CA THR A 121 -2.43 20.10 -0.21
C THR A 121 -1.87 18.69 -0.31
N VAL A 122 -1.35 18.32 -1.48
CA VAL A 122 -0.88 16.96 -1.76
C VAL A 122 0.52 16.96 -2.34
N ASP A 123 1.37 16.05 -1.90
CA ASP A 123 2.64 15.71 -2.54
C ASP A 123 2.83 14.19 -2.61
N ILE A 124 3.69 13.73 -3.52
CA ILE A 124 4.07 12.32 -3.67
C ILE A 124 5.46 12.12 -3.07
N ILE A 125 5.57 11.18 -2.13
CA ILE A 125 6.87 10.79 -1.58
C ILE A 125 7.68 10.07 -2.67
N LYS A 126 8.85 10.61 -3.04
CA LYS A 126 9.69 10.07 -4.13
C LYS A 126 10.80 9.15 -3.63
N ASP A 127 11.36 9.44 -2.45
CA ASP A 127 12.55 8.76 -1.91
C ASP A 127 12.21 7.58 -0.99
N ASP A 128 11.04 6.97 -1.17
CA ASP A 128 10.59 5.79 -0.45
C ASP A 128 10.89 4.49 -1.18
N ASN A 129 10.87 3.40 -0.42
CA ASN A 129 10.99 2.03 -0.88
C ASN A 129 9.77 1.21 -0.40
N CYS A 130 9.75 -0.11 -0.67
CA CYS A 130 8.72 -1.00 -0.14
C CYS A 130 8.59 -0.87 1.39
N CYS A 131 7.37 -0.99 1.90
CA CYS A 131 7.10 -0.95 3.35
C CYS A 131 7.74 -2.11 4.14
N GLY A 132 8.11 -3.20 3.45
CA GLY A 132 8.71 -4.38 4.07
C GLY A 132 7.72 -5.48 4.47
N MET A 133 6.41 -5.31 4.30
CA MET A 133 5.40 -6.32 4.68
C MET A 133 5.70 -7.72 4.11
N PRO A 134 6.04 -7.91 2.81
CA PRO A 134 6.37 -9.25 2.30
C PRO A 134 7.59 -9.88 2.97
N LYS A 135 8.52 -9.07 3.49
CA LYS A 135 9.68 -9.55 4.25
C LYS A 135 9.32 -9.90 5.68
N LEU A 136 8.41 -9.14 6.29
CA LEU A 136 7.87 -9.44 7.60
C LEU A 136 7.12 -10.78 7.58
N GLU A 137 6.24 -10.98 6.60
CA GLU A 137 5.50 -12.25 6.43
C GLU A 137 6.42 -13.44 6.18
N LEU A 138 7.56 -13.22 5.56
CA LEU A 138 8.62 -14.22 5.41
C LEU A 138 9.39 -14.46 6.73
N GLY A 139 9.39 -13.50 7.66
CA GLY A 139 10.18 -13.53 8.90
C GLY A 139 11.62 -13.03 8.74
N ASP A 140 11.92 -12.26 7.69
CA ASP A 140 13.23 -11.63 7.47
C ASP A 140 13.31 -10.27 8.17
N ILE A 141 13.37 -10.30 9.51
CA ILE A 141 13.34 -9.10 10.35
C ILE A 141 14.51 -8.15 10.06
N LYS A 142 15.70 -8.69 9.77
CA LYS A 142 16.88 -7.87 9.43
C LYS A 142 16.65 -7.03 8.16
N LEU A 143 15.98 -7.59 7.16
CA LEU A 143 15.68 -6.87 5.93
C LEU A 143 14.52 -5.88 6.14
N VAL A 144 13.55 -6.22 7.00
CA VAL A 144 12.49 -5.31 7.44
C VAL A 144 13.09 -4.06 8.09
N GLU A 145 13.99 -4.23 9.05
CA GLU A 145 14.70 -3.12 9.72
C GLU A 145 15.46 -2.25 8.72
N LYS A 146 16.18 -2.88 7.78
CA LYS A 146 16.90 -2.15 6.73
C LYS A 146 15.96 -1.32 5.84
N MET A 147 14.79 -1.84 5.49
CA MET A 147 13.79 -1.13 4.68
C MET A 147 13.17 0.02 5.47
N MET A 148 12.82 -0.21 6.73
CA MET A 148 12.35 0.83 7.63
C MET A 148 13.35 1.98 7.72
N ASN A 149 14.61 1.70 8.03
CA ASN A 149 15.66 2.72 8.17
C ASN A 149 15.93 3.51 6.88
N LYS A 150 15.63 2.94 5.72
CA LYS A 150 15.69 3.65 4.44
C LYS A 150 14.52 4.62 4.24
N ASN A 151 13.33 4.25 4.69
CA ASN A 151 12.12 5.03 4.47
C ASN A 151 11.94 6.15 5.51
N LEU A 152 12.35 5.91 6.75
CA LEU A 152 12.12 6.84 7.85
C LEU A 152 12.63 8.28 7.59
N PRO A 153 13.82 8.52 7.01
CA PRO A 153 14.27 9.88 6.71
C PRO A 153 13.37 10.62 5.73
N ALA A 154 12.91 9.93 4.67
CA ALA A 154 12.01 10.51 3.69
C ALA A 154 10.65 10.85 4.31
N PHE A 155 10.09 9.96 5.11
CA PHE A 155 8.82 10.19 5.80
C PHE A 155 8.92 11.30 6.85
N LYS A 156 10.02 11.30 7.63
CA LYS A 156 10.25 12.33 8.66
C LYS A 156 10.26 13.74 8.08
N LYS A 157 10.87 13.94 6.91
CA LYS A 157 10.87 15.23 6.22
C LYS A 157 9.45 15.77 6.06
N TYR A 158 8.51 14.96 5.54
CA TYR A 158 7.12 15.36 5.37
C TYR A 158 6.41 15.58 6.71
N VAL A 159 6.68 14.73 7.70
CA VAL A 159 6.09 14.88 9.05
C VAL A 159 6.53 16.20 9.70
N ASP A 160 7.80 16.58 9.53
CA ASP A 160 8.31 17.86 10.05
C ASP A 160 7.70 19.09 9.39
N GLU A 161 7.29 18.94 8.13
CA GLU A 161 6.57 19.95 7.37
C GLU A 161 5.05 19.95 7.64
N GLY A 162 4.57 19.10 8.56
CA GLY A 162 3.18 19.00 8.99
C GLY A 162 2.28 18.17 8.08
N TYR A 163 2.85 17.30 7.25
CA TYR A 163 2.06 16.37 6.44
C TYR A 163 1.62 15.13 7.22
N LEU A 164 0.41 14.66 6.97
CA LEU A 164 0.04 13.28 7.23
C LEU A 164 0.50 12.40 6.04
N ILE A 165 0.86 11.15 6.33
CA ILE A 165 1.27 10.19 5.30
C ILE A 165 0.10 9.24 5.05
N VAL A 166 -0.35 9.17 3.81
CA VAL A 166 -1.42 8.26 3.41
C VAL A 166 -0.90 7.22 2.43
N ALA A 167 -1.20 5.95 2.69
CA ALA A 167 -0.86 4.85 1.81
C ALA A 167 -2.13 4.09 1.40
N PRO A 168 -2.47 3.97 0.09
CA PRO A 168 -3.70 3.32 -0.35
C PRO A 168 -3.62 1.78 -0.34
N ILE A 169 -2.74 1.20 0.48
CA ILE A 169 -2.65 -0.25 0.74
C ILE A 169 -2.71 -0.49 2.26
N PRO A 170 -3.75 -1.15 2.76
CA PRO A 170 -3.94 -1.38 4.19
C PRO A 170 -2.77 -2.07 4.90
N SER A 171 -2.07 -2.99 4.22
CA SER A 171 -0.89 -3.66 4.77
C SER A 171 0.29 -2.71 4.97
N CYS A 172 0.47 -1.73 4.08
CA CYS A 172 1.53 -0.73 4.23
C CYS A 172 1.23 0.25 5.37
N VAL A 173 -0.06 0.59 5.56
CA VAL A 173 -0.52 1.39 6.71
C VAL A 173 -0.32 0.63 8.01
N LEU A 174 -0.79 -0.63 8.07
CA LEU A 174 -0.60 -1.51 9.23
C LEU A 174 0.88 -1.62 9.62
N MET A 175 1.75 -1.77 8.62
CA MET A 175 3.19 -1.89 8.82
C MET A 175 3.75 -0.72 9.64
N TYR A 176 3.44 0.52 9.27
CA TYR A 176 3.96 1.72 9.96
C TYR A 176 3.16 2.08 11.21
N LYS A 177 1.85 1.81 11.25
CA LYS A 177 1.03 2.13 12.44
C LYS A 177 1.22 1.15 13.60
N GLN A 178 1.47 -0.13 13.32
CA GLN A 178 1.43 -1.17 14.36
C GLN A 178 2.63 -2.13 14.32
N GLU A 179 2.95 -2.74 13.17
CA GLU A 179 3.93 -3.84 13.12
C GLU A 179 5.35 -3.38 13.43
N LEU A 180 5.80 -2.30 12.79
CA LEU A 180 7.14 -1.75 13.05
C LEU A 180 7.29 -1.19 14.47
N PRO A 181 6.33 -0.41 15.02
CA PRO A 181 6.39 0.02 16.42
C PRO A 181 6.45 -1.13 17.43
N LEU A 182 5.76 -2.25 17.15
CA LEU A 182 5.85 -3.45 18.01
C LEU A 182 7.20 -4.15 17.90
N LEU A 183 7.84 -4.12 16.74
CA LEU A 183 9.15 -4.74 16.52
C LEU A 183 10.31 -3.88 17.01
N PHE A 184 10.18 -2.56 16.94
CA PHE A 184 11.24 -1.59 17.25
C PHE A 184 10.71 -0.48 18.18
N PRO A 185 10.24 -0.82 19.40
CA PRO A 185 9.55 0.12 20.29
C PRO A 185 10.45 1.29 20.76
N GLU A 186 11.76 1.10 20.79
CA GLU A 186 12.73 2.13 21.22
C GLU A 186 13.09 3.13 20.11
N ASN A 187 12.55 2.96 18.89
CA ASN A 187 12.86 3.85 17.77
C ASN A 187 11.99 5.11 17.80
N ASN A 188 12.51 6.19 18.36
CA ASN A 188 11.82 7.47 18.49
C ASN A 188 11.39 8.08 17.14
N LEU A 189 12.21 7.93 16.10
CA LEU A 189 11.89 8.43 14.76
C LEU A 189 10.69 7.69 14.18
N LEU A 190 10.67 6.37 14.32
CA LEU A 190 9.54 5.54 13.91
C LEU A 190 8.26 5.92 14.66
N SER A 191 8.34 6.17 15.98
CA SER A 191 7.19 6.58 16.79
C SER A 191 6.57 7.89 16.29
N GLN A 192 7.38 8.87 15.85
CA GLN A 192 6.89 10.13 15.28
C GLN A 192 6.20 9.89 13.92
N VAL A 193 6.87 9.16 13.04
CA VAL A 193 6.35 8.83 11.70
C VAL A 193 5.05 8.01 11.78
N SER A 194 5.00 7.03 12.68
CA SER A 194 3.84 6.16 12.89
C SER A 194 2.56 6.94 13.19
N LYS A 195 2.65 8.00 13.99
CA LYS A 195 1.51 8.85 14.35
C LYS A 195 0.93 9.63 13.16
N ALA A 196 1.72 9.85 12.13
CA ALA A 196 1.31 10.56 10.92
C ALA A 196 0.66 9.66 9.87
N PHE A 197 0.79 8.32 9.97
CA PHE A 197 0.21 7.40 8.99
C PHE A 197 -1.30 7.30 9.09
N ARG A 198 -1.98 7.30 7.93
CA ARG A 198 -3.44 7.12 7.81
C ARG A 198 -3.76 6.19 6.63
N ASP A 199 -4.86 5.44 6.79
CA ASP A 199 -5.54 4.80 5.65
C ASP A 199 -6.35 5.86 4.89
N PRO A 200 -6.52 5.77 3.56
CA PRO A 200 -7.32 6.71 2.78
C PRO A 200 -8.72 6.95 3.35
N PHE A 201 -9.43 5.88 3.68
CA PHE A 201 -10.81 5.99 4.20
C PHE A 201 -10.86 6.47 5.65
N GLU A 202 -9.84 6.21 6.45
CA GLU A 202 -9.67 6.84 7.76
C GLU A 202 -9.54 8.36 7.61
N PHE A 203 -8.73 8.82 6.66
CA PHE A 203 -8.56 10.25 6.39
C PHE A 203 -9.83 10.89 5.82
N LEU A 204 -10.48 10.27 4.82
CA LEU A 204 -11.73 10.77 4.26
C LEU A 204 -12.84 10.82 5.32
N ASN A 205 -12.91 9.84 6.24
CA ASN A 205 -13.85 9.90 7.37
C ASN A 205 -13.53 11.05 8.33
N THR A 206 -12.26 11.41 8.52
CA THR A 206 -11.89 12.61 9.29
C THR A 206 -12.43 13.86 8.60
N LEU A 207 -12.23 14.02 7.29
CA LEU A 207 -12.79 15.15 6.54
C LEU A 207 -14.31 15.20 6.64
N ASN A 208 -14.99 14.06 6.53
CA ASN A 208 -16.44 13.98 6.64
C ASN A 208 -16.93 14.41 8.03
N SER A 209 -16.30 13.94 9.09
CA SER A 209 -16.68 14.29 10.47
C SER A 209 -16.46 15.77 10.80
N GLU A 210 -15.58 16.45 10.07
CA GLU A 210 -15.30 17.87 10.21
C GLU A 210 -16.06 18.75 9.23
N GLY A 211 -16.92 18.17 8.38
CA GLY A 211 -17.68 18.89 7.35
C GLY A 211 -16.80 19.46 6.22
N LEU A 212 -15.64 18.86 6.00
CA LEU A 212 -14.68 19.29 4.97
C LEU A 212 -14.67 18.39 3.73
N LEU A 213 -15.36 17.24 3.78
CA LEU A 213 -15.51 16.36 2.63
C LEU A 213 -16.58 16.92 1.70
N ASN A 214 -16.25 17.15 0.45
CA ASN A 214 -17.23 17.44 -0.59
C ASN A 214 -18.03 16.17 -0.90
N THR A 215 -19.34 16.26 -0.73
CA THR A 215 -20.29 15.14 -0.96
C THR A 215 -21.23 15.40 -2.14
N ASP A 216 -20.88 16.33 -3.02
CA ASP A 216 -21.60 16.58 -4.26
C ASP A 216 -21.26 15.50 -5.30
N PHE A 217 -21.98 14.40 -5.25
CA PHE A 217 -21.79 13.26 -6.15
C PHE A 217 -22.74 13.38 -7.35
N ASN A 218 -22.20 13.14 -8.55
CA ASN A 218 -22.95 13.20 -9.81
C ASN A 218 -23.45 11.83 -10.30
N ILE A 219 -23.02 10.74 -9.66
CA ILE A 219 -23.31 9.35 -10.08
C ILE A 219 -23.68 8.52 -8.88
N GLU A 220 -24.72 7.72 -8.99
CA GLU A 220 -25.07 6.68 -8.01
C GLU A 220 -24.24 5.42 -8.27
N LEU A 221 -23.82 4.72 -7.22
CA LEU A 221 -23.07 3.46 -7.34
C LEU A 221 -23.97 2.22 -7.30
N GLY A 222 -25.21 2.35 -6.80
CA GLY A 222 -26.11 1.23 -6.59
C GLY A 222 -25.61 0.25 -5.52
N ASP A 223 -25.83 -1.05 -5.75
CA ASP A 223 -25.40 -2.11 -4.82
C ASP A 223 -23.92 -2.46 -5.02
N VAL A 224 -23.11 -2.23 -3.98
CA VAL A 224 -21.68 -2.48 -3.96
C VAL A 224 -21.35 -3.61 -2.99
N SER A 225 -20.65 -4.64 -3.45
CA SER A 225 -20.05 -5.66 -2.59
C SER A 225 -18.63 -5.25 -2.19
N TYR A 226 -18.38 -5.13 -0.89
CA TYR A 226 -17.10 -4.71 -0.34
C TYR A 226 -16.47 -5.82 0.51
N GLN A 227 -15.37 -6.41 0.05
CA GLN A 227 -14.56 -7.32 0.86
C GLN A 227 -13.68 -6.51 1.81
N VAL A 228 -13.97 -6.59 3.11
CA VAL A 228 -13.20 -5.87 4.13
C VAL A 228 -11.80 -6.46 4.24
N ALA A 229 -10.79 -5.67 3.92
CA ALA A 229 -9.39 -6.10 3.96
C ALA A 229 -8.98 -6.51 5.38
N CYS A 230 -8.33 -7.68 5.52
CA CYS A 230 -7.91 -8.20 6.84
C CYS A 230 -7.05 -7.17 7.61
N HIS A 231 -6.16 -6.47 6.93
CA HIS A 231 -5.31 -5.47 7.55
C HIS A 231 -6.05 -4.17 7.94
N GLN A 232 -7.20 -3.85 7.35
CA GLN A 232 -8.09 -2.80 7.85
C GLN A 232 -8.87 -3.27 9.08
N ARG A 233 -9.31 -4.53 9.10
CA ARG A 233 -10.00 -5.12 10.27
C ARG A 233 -9.10 -5.13 11.50
N VAL A 234 -7.83 -5.52 11.35
CA VAL A 234 -6.85 -5.49 12.46
C VAL A 234 -6.67 -4.09 13.02
N GLN A 235 -6.76 -3.05 12.18
CA GLN A 235 -6.68 -1.65 12.57
C GLN A 235 -8.01 -1.07 13.07
N ASN A 236 -9.11 -1.85 13.08
CA ASN A 236 -10.48 -1.42 13.41
C ASN A 236 -11.01 -0.27 12.52
N ILE A 237 -10.59 -0.19 11.27
CA ILE A 237 -10.97 0.84 10.30
C ILE A 237 -11.73 0.28 9.08
N GLY A 238 -11.97 -1.03 9.03
CA GLY A 238 -12.58 -1.68 7.86
C GLY A 238 -13.96 -1.13 7.48
N MET A 239 -14.78 -0.77 8.45
CA MET A 239 -16.13 -0.23 8.21
C MET A 239 -16.14 1.24 7.79
N LEU A 240 -15.02 1.96 7.90
CA LEU A 240 -14.93 3.34 7.41
C LEU A 240 -15.06 3.42 5.89
N THR A 241 -14.55 2.43 5.15
CA THR A 241 -14.75 2.33 3.70
C THR A 241 -16.24 2.26 3.35
N LYS A 242 -17.00 1.38 4.00
CA LYS A 242 -18.45 1.29 3.82
C LYS A 242 -19.12 2.65 4.12
N LYS A 243 -18.81 3.25 5.26
CA LYS A 243 -19.39 4.54 5.69
C LYS A 243 -19.16 5.65 4.64
N ILE A 244 -17.97 5.74 4.07
CA ILE A 244 -17.65 6.76 3.04
C ILE A 244 -18.35 6.46 1.72
N LEU A 245 -18.40 5.21 1.28
CA LEU A 245 -19.08 4.85 0.03
C LEU A 245 -20.61 5.08 0.12
N GLU A 246 -21.22 4.87 1.27
CA GLU A 246 -22.67 5.12 1.51
C GLU A 246 -23.02 6.61 1.59
N LEU A 247 -22.07 7.52 1.55
CA LEU A 247 -22.33 8.95 1.33
C LEU A 247 -22.77 9.25 -0.10
N VAL A 248 -22.42 8.39 -1.06
CA VAL A 248 -22.88 8.53 -2.45
C VAL A 248 -24.36 8.18 -2.52
N PRO A 249 -25.23 9.08 -3.02
CA PRO A 249 -26.66 8.84 -3.12
C PRO A 249 -26.98 7.53 -3.86
N GLY A 250 -28.04 6.84 -3.44
CA GLY A 250 -28.45 5.57 -4.07
C GLY A 250 -27.48 4.41 -3.90
N THR A 251 -26.52 4.50 -2.97
CA THR A 251 -25.51 3.47 -2.76
C THR A 251 -25.82 2.63 -1.51
N THR A 252 -25.84 1.30 -1.69
CA THR A 252 -25.90 0.32 -0.61
C THR A 252 -24.63 -0.53 -0.61
N VAL A 253 -23.92 -0.60 0.53
CA VAL A 253 -22.68 -1.37 0.62
C VAL A 253 -22.86 -2.63 1.43
N ASN A 254 -22.72 -3.79 0.78
CA ASN A 254 -22.72 -5.11 1.39
C ASN A 254 -21.29 -5.49 1.82
N ALA A 255 -20.96 -5.26 3.09
CA ALA A 255 -19.64 -5.56 3.63
C ALA A 255 -19.47 -7.06 3.92
N ILE A 256 -18.43 -7.67 3.38
CA ILE A 256 -18.08 -9.09 3.56
C ILE A 256 -16.87 -9.15 4.50
N GLU A 257 -17.13 -9.54 5.77
CA GLU A 257 -16.10 -9.64 6.81
C GLU A 257 -15.58 -11.07 6.96
N ARG A 258 -14.99 -11.61 5.92
CA ARG A 258 -14.39 -12.96 5.92
C ARG A 258 -12.91 -12.91 5.59
N CYS A 259 -12.20 -14.02 5.83
CA CYS A 259 -10.80 -14.17 5.42
C CYS A 259 -10.70 -14.04 3.89
N SER A 260 -9.68 -13.31 3.42
CA SER A 260 -9.39 -13.14 1.99
C SER A 260 -8.56 -14.27 1.40
N GLY A 261 -8.27 -15.33 2.18
CA GLY A 261 -7.53 -16.53 1.70
C GLY A 261 -6.01 -16.33 1.65
N HIS A 262 -5.45 -15.61 2.60
CA HIS A 262 -4.00 -15.43 2.74
C HIS A 262 -3.30 -16.56 3.51
N ASP A 263 -4.00 -17.62 3.88
CA ASP A 263 -3.45 -18.72 4.66
C ASP A 263 -2.71 -19.74 3.78
#